data_34f9806176218f48c04a0d841263d280
#
_entry.id   34f9806176218f48c04a0d841263d280
#
_cell.length_a   1.000
_cell.length_b   1.000
_cell.length_c   1.000
_cell.angle_alpha   90.00
_cell.angle_beta   90.00
_cell.angle_gamma   90.00
#
_symmetry.space_group_name_H-M   'P 1'
#
loop_
_entity.id
_entity.type
_entity.pdbx_description
1 polymer ?
#
loop_
_entity_poly.entity_id
_entity_poly.type
_entity_poly.pdbx_seq_one_letter_code
_entity_poly.pdbx_strand_id
1 'polypeptide(L)'
;MNNIHPTAIVSPNAVLGDNIEIGPYAIINENVTVGDNCKIHPHAVIYPYVTMGSHCEVFPGAVIGAIPQDLKFDGEITYVEIGNHVTIRECATINRGTKASGKGVTRISRLCFTLCPLI
;
A
#
# COMPACT_ATOMS: atom_id res chain seq x y z
N MET A 1 -16.70 11.01 -4.28
CA MET A 1 -15.90 12.21 -4.11
C MET A 1 -14.74 11.91 -3.17
N ASN A 2 -13.55 12.27 -3.57
CA ASN A 2 -12.38 11.94 -2.78
C ASN A 2 -12.00 13.09 -1.86
N ASN A 3 -11.55 12.76 -0.67
CA ASN A 3 -11.12 13.73 0.31
C ASN A 3 -9.64 13.57 0.55
N ILE A 4 -8.84 14.34 -0.18
CA ILE A 4 -7.38 14.24 -0.14
C ILE A 4 -6.84 15.47 0.60
N HIS A 5 -6.11 15.25 1.68
CA HIS A 5 -5.53 16.34 2.43
C HIS A 5 -4.50 17.08 1.57
N PRO A 6 -4.44 18.41 1.65
CA PRO A 6 -3.52 19.19 0.80
C PRO A 6 -2.05 18.83 0.96
N THR A 7 -1.64 18.30 2.11
CA THR A 7 -0.25 17.92 2.32
C THR A 7 0.05 16.50 1.88
N ALA A 8 -0.95 15.73 1.47
CA ALA A 8 -0.71 14.38 0.96
C ALA A 8 -0.05 14.48 -0.41
N ILE A 9 0.83 13.54 -0.69
CA ILE A 9 1.51 13.46 -1.98
C ILE A 9 0.92 12.29 -2.75
N VAL A 10 0.13 12.60 -3.77
CA VAL A 10 -0.52 11.58 -4.60
C VAL A 10 -0.03 11.76 -6.02
N SER A 11 0.57 10.71 -6.58
CA SER A 11 1.06 10.77 -7.95
C SER A 11 -0.11 10.96 -8.92
N PRO A 12 0.04 11.81 -9.95
CA PRO A 12 -0.99 11.95 -10.97
C PRO A 12 -1.22 10.65 -11.74
N ASN A 13 -0.29 9.71 -11.69
CA ASN A 13 -0.43 8.43 -12.36
C ASN A 13 -1.02 7.35 -11.45
N ALA A 14 -1.42 7.70 -10.22
CA ALA A 14 -2.15 6.79 -9.36
C ALA A 14 -3.62 6.79 -9.77
N VAL A 15 -4.26 5.63 -9.69
CA VAL A 15 -5.68 5.48 -10.01
C VAL A 15 -6.44 5.31 -8.70
N LEU A 16 -7.33 6.25 -8.42
CA LEU A 16 -8.13 6.24 -7.20
C LEU A 16 -9.60 6.01 -7.56
N GLY A 17 -10.25 5.16 -6.78
CA GLY A 17 -11.71 4.98 -6.91
C GLY A 17 -12.47 6.13 -6.29
N ASP A 18 -13.71 5.87 -5.87
CA ASP A 18 -14.57 6.87 -5.27
C ASP A 18 -14.54 6.78 -3.74
N ASN A 19 -14.81 7.91 -3.09
CA ASN A 19 -14.91 8.00 -1.64
C ASN A 19 -13.62 7.59 -0.92
N ILE A 20 -12.49 8.01 -1.48
CA ILE A 20 -11.18 7.76 -0.88
C ILE A 20 -10.88 8.89 0.10
N GLU A 21 -10.42 8.52 1.29
CA GLU A 21 -9.91 9.49 2.26
C GLU A 21 -8.41 9.32 2.40
N ILE A 22 -7.67 10.41 2.20
CA ILE A 22 -6.21 10.39 2.31
C ILE A 22 -5.80 11.48 3.29
N GLY A 23 -5.16 11.08 4.38
CA GLY A 23 -4.77 11.99 5.44
C GLY A 23 -3.49 12.77 5.13
N PRO A 24 -3.10 13.70 6.03
CA PRO A 24 -1.91 14.52 5.82
C PRO A 24 -0.64 13.69 5.76
N TYR A 25 0.27 14.11 4.89
CA TYR A 25 1.59 13.49 4.72
C TYR A 25 1.56 12.03 4.27
N ALA A 26 0.41 11.54 3.83
CA ALA A 26 0.36 10.24 3.18
C ALA A 26 0.99 10.34 1.79
N ILE A 27 1.65 9.28 1.35
CA ILE A 27 2.33 9.25 0.06
C ILE A 27 1.80 8.09 -0.76
N ILE A 28 1.28 8.41 -1.94
CA ILE A 28 0.82 7.41 -2.90
C ILE A 28 1.58 7.61 -4.20
N ASN A 29 2.39 6.64 -4.56
CA ASN A 29 3.26 6.71 -5.71
C ASN A 29 2.53 6.36 -7.01
N GLU A 30 3.27 6.44 -8.13
CA GLU A 30 2.74 6.05 -9.44
C GLU A 30 2.50 4.54 -9.48
N ASN A 31 1.69 4.11 -10.44
CA ASN A 31 1.35 2.70 -10.65
C ASN A 31 0.69 2.07 -9.42
N VAL A 32 -0.07 2.88 -8.69
CA VAL A 32 -0.87 2.42 -7.56
C VAL A 32 -2.34 2.52 -7.94
N THR A 33 -3.10 1.48 -7.67
CA THR A 33 -4.54 1.47 -7.88
C THR A 33 -5.22 1.24 -6.54
N VAL A 34 -6.15 2.12 -6.20
CA VAL A 34 -6.90 2.03 -4.94
C VAL A 34 -8.38 1.93 -5.28
N GLY A 35 -9.04 0.92 -4.73
CA GLY A 35 -10.46 0.72 -4.93
C GLY A 35 -11.32 1.72 -4.16
N ASP A 36 -12.64 1.53 -4.23
CA ASP A 36 -13.57 2.48 -3.63
C ASP A 36 -13.61 2.38 -2.11
N ASN A 37 -13.98 3.48 -1.48
CA ASN A 37 -14.25 3.55 -0.03
C ASN A 37 -13.06 3.14 0.83
N CYS A 38 -11.86 3.45 0.39
CA CYS A 38 -10.66 3.18 1.16
C CYS A 38 -10.29 4.39 2.01
N LYS A 39 -9.63 4.12 3.13
CA LYS A 39 -9.19 5.16 4.03
C LYS A 39 -7.69 5.00 4.28
N ILE A 40 -6.94 6.05 3.96
CA ILE A 40 -5.50 6.05 4.13
C ILE A 40 -5.17 7.12 5.16
N HIS A 41 -4.68 6.68 6.30
CA HIS A 41 -4.40 7.55 7.43
C HIS A 41 -3.14 8.39 7.21
N PRO A 42 -2.88 9.38 8.07
CA PRO A 42 -1.68 10.20 7.94
C PRO A 42 -0.40 9.38 7.97
N HIS A 43 0.60 9.83 7.22
CA HIS A 43 1.94 9.23 7.20
C HIS A 43 2.01 7.80 6.65
N ALA A 44 0.95 7.29 6.06
CA ALA A 44 1.02 6.00 5.37
C ALA A 44 1.75 6.17 4.04
N VAL A 45 2.53 5.18 3.64
CA VAL A 45 3.28 5.22 2.39
C VAL A 45 2.93 4.03 1.53
N ILE A 46 2.50 4.30 0.31
CA ILE A 46 2.20 3.25 -0.66
C ILE A 46 3.16 3.40 -1.83
N TYR A 47 4.05 2.43 -1.98
CA TYR A 47 5.06 2.42 -3.03
C TYR A 47 4.45 1.98 -4.36
N PRO A 48 5.18 2.15 -5.48
CA PRO A 48 4.67 1.74 -6.79
C PRO A 48 4.33 0.25 -6.87
N TYR A 49 3.43 -0.08 -7.80
CA TYR A 49 3.02 -1.45 -8.13
C TYR A 49 2.18 -2.10 -7.03
N VAL A 50 1.36 -1.30 -6.36
CA VAL A 50 0.40 -1.79 -5.38
C VAL A 50 -1.01 -1.63 -5.95
N THR A 51 -1.79 -2.70 -5.88
CA THR A 51 -3.21 -2.68 -6.23
C THR A 51 -4.02 -3.01 -4.98
N MET A 52 -4.91 -2.12 -4.61
CA MET A 52 -5.70 -2.25 -3.40
C MET A 52 -7.18 -2.36 -3.76
N GLY A 53 -7.87 -3.30 -3.15
CA GLY A 53 -9.31 -3.46 -3.35
C GLY A 53 -10.12 -2.40 -2.64
N SER A 54 -11.41 -2.66 -2.48
CA SER A 54 -12.34 -1.71 -1.88
C SER A 54 -12.45 -1.90 -0.37
N HIS A 55 -12.86 -0.85 0.33
CA HIS A 55 -13.11 -0.85 1.78
C HIS A 55 -11.88 -1.23 2.60
N CYS A 56 -10.70 -0.87 2.11
CA CYS A 56 -9.47 -1.10 2.84
C CYS A 56 -9.15 0.10 3.73
N GLU A 57 -8.43 -0.17 4.81
CA GLU A 57 -8.00 0.90 5.70
C GLU A 57 -6.52 0.71 6.01
N VAL A 58 -5.73 1.78 5.81
CA VAL A 58 -4.30 1.77 6.05
C VAL A 58 -4.02 2.75 7.18
N PHE A 59 -3.52 2.25 8.28
CA PHE A 59 -3.30 3.04 9.49
C PHE A 59 -1.99 3.83 9.44
N PRO A 60 -1.82 4.80 10.33
CA PRO A 60 -0.64 5.68 10.27
C PRO A 60 0.68 4.91 10.37
N GLY A 61 1.65 5.34 9.57
CA GLY A 61 2.98 4.75 9.60
C GLY A 61 3.11 3.41 8.87
N ALA A 62 2.04 2.89 8.30
CA ALA A 62 2.13 1.67 7.52
C ALA A 62 2.83 1.91 6.20
N VAL A 63 3.60 0.92 5.73
CA VAL A 63 4.35 0.99 4.48
C VAL A 63 3.97 -0.21 3.64
N ILE A 64 3.47 0.04 2.44
CA ILE A 64 3.01 -1.01 1.54
C ILE A 64 3.83 -0.99 0.26
N GLY A 65 4.36 -2.13 -0.13
CA GLY A 65 5.05 -2.27 -1.40
C GLY A 65 6.50 -1.84 -1.37
N ALA A 66 7.11 -1.77 -0.20
CA ALA A 66 8.51 -1.41 -0.11
C ALA A 66 9.39 -2.43 -0.82
N ILE A 67 10.55 -1.95 -1.30
CA ILE A 67 11.51 -2.81 -1.96
C ILE A 67 12.02 -3.84 -0.95
N PRO A 68 11.99 -5.14 -1.27
CA PRO A 68 12.48 -6.17 -0.35
C PRO A 68 13.95 -5.97 -0.01
N GLN A 69 14.29 -6.26 1.24
CA GLN A 69 15.69 -6.26 1.68
C GLN A 69 16.33 -7.64 1.50
N ASP A 70 15.86 -8.37 0.50
CA ASP A 70 16.37 -9.68 0.18
C ASP A 70 17.55 -9.53 -0.78
N LEU A 71 18.66 -10.20 -0.49
CA LEU A 71 19.84 -10.18 -1.35
C LEU A 71 19.56 -10.72 -2.74
N LYS A 72 18.47 -11.46 -2.89
CA LYS A 72 18.04 -12.00 -4.19
C LYS A 72 17.24 -11.01 -5.00
N PHE A 73 16.87 -9.86 -4.43
CA PHE A 73 16.11 -8.87 -5.17
C PHE A 73 17.03 -8.18 -6.18
N ASP A 74 16.62 -8.18 -7.42
CA ASP A 74 17.45 -7.77 -8.56
C ASP A 74 16.85 -6.58 -9.29
N GLY A 75 16.00 -5.80 -8.62
CA GLY A 75 15.37 -4.65 -9.24
C GLY A 75 14.22 -4.99 -10.17
N GLU A 76 13.81 -6.24 -10.23
CA GLU A 76 12.70 -6.66 -11.07
C GLU A 76 11.38 -6.05 -10.60
N ILE A 77 10.41 -5.92 -11.52
CA ILE A 77 9.09 -5.41 -11.19
C ILE A 77 8.27 -6.54 -10.59
N THR A 78 7.86 -6.34 -9.35
CA THR A 78 6.93 -7.25 -8.67
C THR A 78 5.79 -6.43 -8.10
N TYR A 79 4.71 -7.08 -7.72
CA TYR A 79 3.46 -6.41 -7.37
C TYR A 79 2.96 -6.83 -6.02
N VAL A 80 2.18 -5.93 -5.40
CA VAL A 80 1.40 -6.26 -4.21
C VAL A 80 -0.07 -6.13 -4.58
N GLU A 81 -0.84 -7.18 -4.31
CA GLU A 81 -2.30 -7.16 -4.51
C GLU A 81 -2.98 -7.30 -3.15
N ILE A 82 -3.75 -6.31 -2.80
CA ILE A 82 -4.49 -6.28 -1.54
C ILE A 82 -5.97 -6.44 -1.88
N GLY A 83 -6.61 -7.43 -1.27
CA GLY A 83 -8.02 -7.69 -1.52
C GLY A 83 -8.94 -6.65 -0.90
N ASN A 84 -10.22 -6.99 -0.81
CA ASN A 84 -11.21 -6.09 -0.22
C ASN A 84 -11.25 -6.27 1.30
N HIS A 85 -11.63 -5.20 2.00
CA HIS A 85 -11.82 -5.20 3.47
C HIS A 85 -10.56 -5.60 4.24
N VAL A 86 -9.40 -5.20 3.73
CA VAL A 86 -8.13 -5.46 4.41
C VAL A 86 -7.81 -4.26 5.31
N THR A 87 -7.42 -4.54 6.53
CA THR A 87 -6.96 -3.51 7.47
C THR A 87 -5.47 -3.70 7.71
N ILE A 88 -4.69 -2.65 7.44
CA ILE A 88 -3.25 -2.66 7.64
C ILE A 88 -2.95 -1.70 8.78
N ARG A 89 -2.50 -2.27 9.89
CA ARG A 89 -2.35 -1.53 11.14
C ARG A 89 -1.08 -0.69 11.16
N GLU A 90 -0.95 0.09 12.23
CA GLU A 90 0.18 1.01 12.39
C GLU A 90 1.51 0.30 12.32
N CYS A 91 2.46 0.92 11.66
CA CYS A 91 3.83 0.44 11.50
C CYS A 91 3.96 -0.90 10.77
N ALA A 92 2.89 -1.43 10.22
CA ALA A 92 2.99 -2.66 9.43
C ALA A 92 3.77 -2.37 8.15
N THR A 93 4.59 -3.34 7.73
CA THR A 93 5.34 -3.23 6.49
C THR A 93 5.02 -4.41 5.60
N ILE A 94 4.58 -4.12 4.38
CA ILE A 94 4.31 -5.14 3.37
C ILE A 94 5.27 -4.90 2.23
N ASN A 95 6.22 -5.82 2.04
CA ASN A 95 7.20 -5.70 0.96
C ASN A 95 6.69 -6.36 -0.30
N ARG A 96 7.19 -5.86 -1.46
CA ARG A 96 6.94 -6.53 -2.73
C ARG A 96 7.68 -7.86 -2.73
N GLY A 97 7.10 -8.85 -3.45
CA GLY A 97 7.77 -10.12 -3.62
C GLY A 97 8.97 -10.02 -4.54
N THR A 98 9.71 -11.11 -4.67
CA THR A 98 10.82 -11.19 -5.62
C THR A 98 10.54 -12.30 -6.62
N LYS A 99 11.08 -12.17 -7.82
CA LYS A 99 10.97 -13.24 -8.82
C LYS A 99 11.79 -14.46 -8.41
N ALA A 100 12.85 -14.23 -7.66
CA ALA A 100 13.70 -15.32 -7.20
C ALA A 100 12.97 -16.28 -6.26
N SER A 101 11.93 -15.82 -5.58
CA SER A 101 11.10 -16.68 -4.75
C SER A 101 10.04 -17.44 -5.54
N GLY A 102 9.98 -17.23 -6.84
CA GLY A 102 8.97 -17.84 -7.70
C GLY A 102 7.63 -17.13 -7.68
N LYS A 103 7.53 -16.01 -6.96
CA LYS A 103 6.30 -15.26 -6.84
C LYS A 103 6.55 -13.80 -7.15
N GLY A 104 6.14 -13.37 -8.33
CA GLY A 104 6.23 -11.95 -8.68
C GLY A 104 5.15 -11.10 -8.05
N VAL A 105 4.26 -11.69 -7.27
CA VAL A 105 3.11 -10.99 -6.66
C VAL A 105 2.96 -11.39 -5.21
N THR A 106 2.80 -10.39 -4.35
CA THR A 106 2.43 -10.60 -2.95
C THR A 106 0.94 -10.34 -2.83
N ARG A 107 0.18 -11.31 -2.37
CA ARG A 107 -1.27 -11.19 -2.24
C ARG A 107 -1.71 -11.24 -0.80
N ILE A 108 -2.58 -10.31 -0.45
CA ILE A 108 -3.15 -10.22 0.88
C ILE A 108 -4.66 -10.13 0.74
N SER A 109 -5.36 -11.10 1.33
CA SER A 109 -6.81 -11.10 1.33
C SER A 109 -7.28 -11.14 2.77
N ARG A 110 -8.16 -10.27 3.16
CA ARG A 110 -8.82 -10.27 4.47
C ARG A 110 -7.88 -10.50 5.66
N LEU A 111 -6.92 -9.64 5.85
CA LEU A 111 -6.03 -9.75 6.99
C LEU A 111 -5.89 -8.42 7.71
N CYS A 112 -5.79 -8.53 9.03
CA CYS A 112 -5.45 -7.41 9.88
C CYS A 112 -3.99 -7.56 10.27
N PHE A 113 -3.12 -6.70 9.75
CA PHE A 113 -1.69 -6.78 10.02
C PHE A 113 -1.30 -5.84 11.13
N THR A 114 -0.66 -6.37 12.13
CA THR A 114 -0.12 -5.56 13.22
C THR A 114 1.37 -5.79 13.41
N LEU A 115 2.06 -6.13 12.35
CA LEU A 115 3.49 -6.39 12.44
C LEU A 115 4.26 -5.08 12.58
N CYS A 116 4.52 -4.73 13.82
CA CYS A 116 5.43 -3.66 14.13
C CYS A 116 6.73 -4.32 14.57
N PRO A 117 7.84 -4.12 13.83
CA PRO A 117 9.09 -4.75 14.26
C PRO A 117 9.48 -4.23 15.62
N LEU A 118 9.71 -5.16 16.51
CA LEU A 118 10.25 -4.83 17.83
C LEU A 118 11.75 -4.62 17.66
N ILE A 119 12.14 -3.45 18.02
CA ILE A 119 13.56 -3.12 18.00
C ILE A 119 14.18 -3.47 19.33
#